data_bb43d8e25f1f12a911203d9e24ff4209
#
_entry.id   bb43d8e25f1f12a911203d9e24ff4209
#
_cell.length_a   1.000
_cell.length_b   1.000
_cell.length_c   1.000
_cell.angle_alpha   90.00
_cell.angle_beta   90.00
_cell.angle_gamma   90.00
#
_symmetry.space_group_name_H-M   'P 1'
#
loop_
_entity.id
_entity.type
_entity.pdbx_description
1 polymer ?
#
loop_
_entity_poly.entity_id
_entity_poly.type
_entity_poly.pdbx_seq_one_letter_code
_entity_poly.pdbx_strand_id
1 'polypeptide(L)'
;WEIMHRKLGTWQSHGQPYWDRYRAGELAYDEFARMDVAAWRGAPAALLEEAALEVPLMPGCADLLTSLRRAGLHVAIVTNGLDCLARRFKRQFGAAHLYANRARVLDGLLTGEIEFRVPYGGKGDVLRGLMRRLGLERRDVAAVGDSPSDIEMFRAAALGVAFRPSHPSVAQAATHVVEEKDLRALERILLP
;
A
#
# COMPACT_ATOMS: atom_id res chain seq x y z
N TRP A 1 1.28 -10.10 3.63
CA TRP A 1 2.34 -10.91 4.23
C TRP A 1 1.78 -12.25 4.73
N GLU A 2 0.76 -12.26 5.61
CA GLU A 2 0.18 -13.45 6.23
C GLU A 2 -0.28 -14.50 5.22
N ILE A 3 -1.03 -14.12 4.17
CA ILE A 3 -1.53 -15.06 3.16
C ILE A 3 -0.38 -15.83 2.49
N MET A 4 0.71 -15.15 2.19
CA MET A 4 1.90 -15.80 1.60
C MET A 4 2.52 -16.81 2.56
N HIS A 5 2.70 -16.45 3.83
CA HIS A 5 3.19 -17.39 4.84
C HIS A 5 2.25 -18.58 5.05
N ARG A 6 0.92 -18.36 5.02
CA ARG A 6 -0.06 -19.46 5.10
C ARG A 6 0.04 -20.43 3.94
N LYS A 7 0.20 -19.91 2.71
CA LYS A 7 0.41 -20.73 1.51
C LYS A 7 1.67 -21.60 1.61
N LEU A 8 2.71 -21.10 2.24
CA LEU A 8 3.97 -21.79 2.44
C LEU A 8 4.03 -22.64 3.71
N GLY A 9 2.98 -22.63 4.56
CA GLY A 9 2.98 -23.32 5.83
C GLY A 9 3.95 -22.75 6.87
N THR A 10 4.41 -21.49 6.67
CA THR A 10 5.44 -20.84 7.50
C THR A 10 4.88 -19.76 8.42
N TRP A 11 3.55 -19.64 8.54
CA TRP A 11 2.94 -18.60 9.35
C TRP A 11 3.33 -18.70 10.82
N GLN A 12 3.18 -19.89 11.44
CA GLN A 12 3.46 -20.11 12.87
C GLN A 12 4.96 -20.01 13.20
N SER A 13 5.82 -20.46 12.28
CA SER A 13 7.27 -20.54 12.51
C SER A 13 8.01 -19.23 12.19
N HIS A 14 7.49 -18.41 11.29
CA HIS A 14 8.15 -17.19 10.79
C HIS A 14 7.22 -15.97 10.78
N GLY A 15 6.13 -16.01 10.01
CA GLY A 15 5.29 -14.83 9.76
C GLY A 15 4.71 -14.22 11.03
N GLN A 16 4.07 -15.03 11.89
CA GLN A 16 3.47 -14.52 13.13
C GLN A 16 4.53 -13.97 14.10
N PRO A 17 5.65 -14.67 14.42
CA PRO A 17 6.71 -14.11 15.25
C PRO A 17 7.29 -12.79 14.72
N TYR A 18 7.49 -12.64 13.40
CA TYR A 18 7.99 -11.41 12.79
C TYR A 18 6.98 -10.27 12.93
N TRP A 19 5.71 -10.57 12.68
CA TRP A 19 4.61 -9.63 12.83
C TRP A 19 4.44 -9.14 14.28
N ASP A 20 4.53 -10.04 15.27
CA ASP A 20 4.38 -9.71 16.68
C ASP A 20 5.54 -8.80 17.14
N ARG A 21 6.77 -9.08 16.73
CA ARG A 21 7.95 -8.22 17.00
C ARG A 21 7.83 -6.84 16.35
N TYR A 22 7.35 -6.79 15.10
CA TYR A 22 7.09 -5.52 14.43
C TYR A 22 6.02 -4.70 15.18
N ARG A 23 4.93 -5.33 15.59
CA ARG A 23 3.88 -4.66 16.36
C ARG A 23 4.31 -4.21 17.75
N ALA A 24 5.23 -4.94 18.37
CA ALA A 24 5.86 -4.55 19.63
C ALA A 24 6.87 -3.40 19.48
N GLY A 25 7.18 -2.96 18.24
CA GLY A 25 8.18 -1.94 17.97
C GLY A 25 9.63 -2.42 18.06
N GLU A 26 9.85 -3.73 18.13
CA GLU A 26 11.17 -4.36 18.19
C GLU A 26 11.86 -4.44 16.83
N LEU A 27 11.08 -4.37 15.74
CA LEU A 27 11.56 -4.37 14.36
C LEU A 27 11.07 -3.12 13.63
N ALA A 28 11.96 -2.51 12.85
CA ALA A 28 11.54 -1.55 11.85
C ALA A 28 10.78 -2.25 10.71
N TYR A 29 9.86 -1.54 10.04
CA TYR A 29 9.06 -2.12 8.96
C TYR A 29 9.91 -2.75 7.84
N ASP A 30 10.98 -2.05 7.42
CA ASP A 30 11.83 -2.55 6.33
C ASP A 30 12.61 -3.81 6.75
N GLU A 31 12.94 -3.96 8.03
CA GLU A 31 13.55 -5.18 8.58
C GLU A 31 12.54 -6.32 8.60
N PHE A 32 11.33 -6.08 9.13
CA PHE A 32 10.22 -7.02 9.09
C PHE A 32 9.98 -7.52 7.66
N ALA A 33 9.89 -6.61 6.68
CA ALA A 33 9.65 -6.97 5.28
C ALA A 33 10.81 -7.80 4.68
N ARG A 34 12.08 -7.53 5.06
CA ARG A 34 13.23 -8.36 4.65
C ARG A 34 13.15 -9.77 5.22
N MET A 35 12.77 -9.90 6.48
CA MET A 35 12.66 -11.20 7.15
C MET A 35 11.56 -12.05 6.53
N ASP A 36 10.38 -11.46 6.25
CA ASP A 36 9.29 -12.14 5.58
C ASP A 36 9.72 -12.66 4.20
N VAL A 37 10.27 -11.78 3.35
CA VAL A 37 10.67 -12.17 2.00
C VAL A 37 11.82 -13.19 2.03
N ALA A 38 12.75 -13.09 2.98
CA ALA A 38 13.84 -14.07 3.15
C ALA A 38 13.30 -15.47 3.49
N ALA A 39 12.23 -15.55 4.29
CA ALA A 39 11.58 -16.81 4.63
C ALA A 39 10.86 -17.48 3.44
N TRP A 40 10.64 -16.74 2.35
CA TRP A 40 10.01 -17.26 1.12
C TRP A 40 11.02 -17.70 0.06
N ARG A 41 12.33 -17.68 0.34
CA ARG A 41 13.37 -18.09 -0.59
C ARG A 41 13.11 -19.47 -1.20
N GLY A 42 13.22 -19.58 -2.52
CA GLY A 42 12.99 -20.81 -3.27
C GLY A 42 11.51 -21.13 -3.56
N ALA A 43 10.57 -20.34 -3.03
CA ALA A 43 9.16 -20.52 -3.36
C ALA A 43 8.85 -20.03 -4.78
N PRO A 44 7.90 -20.66 -5.50
CA PRO A 44 7.44 -20.19 -6.80
C PRO A 44 6.91 -18.75 -6.73
N ALA A 45 7.41 -17.86 -7.61
CA ALA A 45 6.99 -16.45 -7.64
C ALA A 45 5.49 -16.29 -7.98
N ALA A 46 4.87 -17.27 -8.67
CA ALA A 46 3.44 -17.29 -8.96
C ALA A 46 2.58 -17.21 -7.70
N LEU A 47 3.05 -17.75 -6.57
CA LEU A 47 2.34 -17.70 -5.29
C LEU A 47 2.08 -16.26 -4.80
N LEU A 48 2.94 -15.28 -5.19
CA LEU A 48 2.69 -13.86 -4.87
C LEU A 48 1.43 -13.31 -5.56
N GLU A 49 1.22 -13.67 -6.83
CA GLU A 49 0.03 -13.25 -7.58
C GLU A 49 -1.23 -13.94 -7.04
N GLU A 50 -1.13 -15.23 -6.71
CA GLU A 50 -2.23 -15.97 -6.08
C GLU A 50 -2.57 -15.37 -4.71
N ALA A 51 -1.58 -15.13 -3.85
CA ALA A 51 -1.78 -14.49 -2.55
C ALA A 51 -2.42 -13.10 -2.70
N ALA A 52 -2.00 -12.32 -3.70
CA ALA A 52 -2.58 -11.01 -3.97
C ALA A 52 -4.06 -11.10 -4.37
N LEU A 53 -4.49 -12.15 -5.08
CA LEU A 53 -5.89 -12.35 -5.47
C LEU A 53 -6.77 -12.72 -4.27
N GLU A 54 -6.23 -13.38 -3.27
CA GLU A 54 -6.96 -13.77 -2.06
C GLU A 54 -7.18 -12.61 -1.06
N VAL A 55 -6.43 -11.52 -1.18
CA VAL A 55 -6.63 -10.35 -0.31
C VAL A 55 -8.04 -9.77 -0.55
N PRO A 56 -8.91 -9.71 0.47
CA PRO A 56 -10.23 -9.13 0.30
C PRO A 56 -10.13 -7.63 0.02
N LEU A 57 -10.97 -7.14 -0.89
CA LEU A 57 -11.09 -5.71 -1.13
C LEU A 57 -11.88 -5.05 0.00
N MET A 58 -11.52 -3.83 0.34
CA MET A 58 -12.33 -3.00 1.21
C MET A 58 -13.70 -2.75 0.55
N PRO A 59 -14.83 -2.82 1.32
CA PRO A 59 -16.14 -2.46 0.79
C PRO A 59 -16.12 -1.12 0.06
N GLY A 60 -16.84 -1.03 -1.07
CA GLY A 60 -16.90 0.18 -1.90
C GLY A 60 -15.67 0.45 -2.76
N CYS A 61 -14.64 -0.41 -2.73
CA CYS A 61 -13.39 -0.19 -3.48
C CYS A 61 -13.63 -0.04 -4.99
N ALA A 62 -14.39 -0.96 -5.59
CA ALA A 62 -14.68 -0.93 -7.02
C ALA A 62 -15.54 0.29 -7.40
N ASP A 63 -16.51 0.63 -6.55
CA ASP A 63 -17.40 1.78 -6.75
C ASP A 63 -16.60 3.08 -6.74
N LEU A 64 -15.83 3.33 -5.69
CA LEU A 64 -14.99 4.52 -5.57
C LEU A 64 -14.04 4.67 -6.77
N LEU A 65 -13.27 3.64 -7.10
CA LEU A 65 -12.29 3.71 -8.20
C LEU A 65 -12.97 3.96 -9.55
N THR A 66 -14.18 3.44 -9.74
CA THR A 66 -14.99 3.71 -10.93
C THR A 66 -15.48 5.15 -10.96
N SER A 67 -15.97 5.69 -9.84
CA SER A 67 -16.43 7.07 -9.71
C SER A 67 -15.30 8.07 -9.94
N LEU A 68 -14.12 7.85 -9.33
CA LEU A 68 -12.94 8.70 -9.53
C LEU A 68 -12.53 8.73 -11.01
N ARG A 69 -12.48 7.58 -11.66
CA ARG A 69 -12.15 7.50 -13.10
C ARG A 69 -13.17 8.21 -13.97
N ARG A 70 -14.48 8.08 -13.70
CA ARG A 70 -15.55 8.78 -14.42
C ARG A 70 -15.46 10.30 -14.26
N ALA A 71 -14.99 10.75 -13.11
CA ALA A 71 -14.71 12.16 -12.86
C ALA A 71 -13.39 12.67 -13.49
N GLY A 72 -12.68 11.82 -14.24
CA GLY A 72 -11.41 12.17 -14.88
C GLY A 72 -10.20 12.22 -13.92
N LEU A 73 -10.36 11.72 -12.70
CA LEU A 73 -9.27 11.69 -11.72
C LEU A 73 -8.32 10.51 -11.97
N HIS A 74 -7.02 10.78 -11.90
CA HIS A 74 -5.99 9.76 -11.99
C HIS A 74 -5.68 9.19 -10.62
N VAL A 75 -5.70 7.86 -10.50
CA VAL A 75 -5.38 7.15 -9.27
C VAL A 75 -3.94 6.67 -9.30
N ALA A 76 -3.17 7.03 -8.27
CA ALA A 76 -1.84 6.50 -8.00
C ALA A 76 -1.88 5.64 -6.73
N ILE A 77 -1.21 4.48 -6.76
CA ILE A 77 -1.01 3.63 -5.59
C ILE A 77 0.44 3.76 -5.14
N VAL A 78 0.63 4.16 -3.88
CA VAL A 78 1.93 4.27 -3.22
C VAL A 78 1.90 3.42 -1.96
N THR A 79 2.65 2.32 -1.93
CA THR A 79 2.60 1.37 -0.83
C THR A 79 3.99 0.87 -0.43
N ASN A 80 4.20 0.65 0.87
CA ASN A 80 5.39 -0.07 1.37
C ASN A 80 5.26 -1.60 1.18
N GLY A 81 4.08 -2.09 0.79
CA GLY A 81 3.85 -3.49 0.44
C GLY A 81 4.46 -3.91 -0.89
N LEU A 82 4.20 -5.15 -1.29
CA LEU A 82 4.71 -5.72 -2.53
C LEU A 82 3.87 -5.34 -3.76
N ASP A 83 4.54 -5.24 -4.89
CA ASP A 83 3.98 -4.82 -6.18
C ASP A 83 2.94 -5.79 -6.76
N CYS A 84 2.92 -7.06 -6.35
CA CYS A 84 1.91 -8.05 -6.78
C CYS A 84 0.50 -7.57 -6.46
N LEU A 85 0.25 -7.04 -5.24
CA LEU A 85 -1.05 -6.48 -4.86
C LEU A 85 -1.36 -5.19 -5.63
N ALA A 86 -0.38 -4.29 -5.75
CA ALA A 86 -0.54 -3.04 -6.49
C ALA A 86 -0.86 -3.31 -7.99
N ARG A 87 -0.20 -4.29 -8.62
CA ARG A 87 -0.49 -4.73 -10.00
C ARG A 87 -1.92 -5.25 -10.17
N ARG A 88 -2.47 -5.94 -9.16
CA ARG A 88 -3.88 -6.35 -9.16
C ARG A 88 -4.80 -5.13 -9.34
N PHE A 89 -4.58 -4.05 -8.57
CA PHE A 89 -5.38 -2.82 -8.69
C PHE A 89 -5.25 -2.17 -10.06
N LYS A 90 -4.05 -2.17 -10.66
CA LYS A 90 -3.87 -1.67 -12.03
C LYS A 90 -4.69 -2.47 -13.04
N ARG A 91 -4.64 -3.81 -12.95
CA ARG A 91 -5.38 -4.70 -13.87
C ARG A 91 -6.89 -4.58 -13.70
N GLN A 92 -7.38 -4.53 -12.47
CA GLN A 92 -8.83 -4.56 -12.18
C GLN A 92 -9.49 -3.18 -12.29
N PHE A 93 -8.78 -2.12 -11.93
CA PHE A 93 -9.38 -0.78 -11.77
C PHE A 93 -8.69 0.33 -12.55
N GLY A 94 -7.62 0.01 -13.30
CA GLY A 94 -6.96 0.98 -14.16
C GLY A 94 -6.15 2.05 -13.41
N ALA A 95 -5.57 1.73 -12.24
CA ALA A 95 -4.68 2.66 -11.56
C ALA A 95 -3.55 3.12 -12.48
N ALA A 96 -3.39 4.45 -12.63
CA ALA A 96 -2.47 5.04 -13.60
C ALA A 96 -1.00 4.84 -13.22
N HIS A 97 -0.69 4.97 -11.93
CA HIS A 97 0.67 4.91 -11.41
C HIS A 97 0.77 3.93 -10.24
N LEU A 98 1.87 3.17 -10.21
CA LEU A 98 2.15 2.20 -9.13
C LEU A 98 3.55 2.40 -8.60
N TYR A 99 3.65 2.54 -7.28
CA TYR A 99 4.89 2.55 -6.51
C TYR A 99 4.76 1.57 -5.36
N ALA A 100 5.56 0.53 -5.40
CA ALA A 100 5.54 -0.56 -4.42
C ALA A 100 6.90 -1.22 -4.36
N ASN A 101 7.21 -1.90 -3.28
CA ASN A 101 8.40 -2.71 -3.14
C ASN A 101 8.27 -4.01 -3.95
N ARG A 102 9.37 -4.67 -4.23
CA ARG A 102 9.39 -5.85 -5.10
C ARG A 102 10.21 -6.98 -4.49
N ALA A 103 9.62 -8.15 -4.34
CA ALA A 103 10.39 -9.37 -4.10
C ALA A 103 11.15 -9.76 -5.37
N ARG A 104 12.46 -10.07 -5.24
CA ARG A 104 13.29 -10.45 -6.38
C ARG A 104 13.00 -11.88 -6.80
N VAL A 105 13.00 -12.10 -8.10
CA VAL A 105 12.72 -13.38 -8.74
C VAL A 105 13.88 -13.75 -9.67
N LEU A 106 14.32 -14.98 -9.60
CA LEU A 106 15.26 -15.58 -10.53
C LEU A 106 14.72 -16.96 -10.96
N ASP A 107 14.67 -17.22 -12.25
CA ASP A 107 14.17 -18.48 -12.84
C ASP A 107 12.80 -18.92 -12.30
N GLY A 108 11.91 -17.96 -12.07
CA GLY A 108 10.55 -18.22 -11.56
C GLY A 108 10.45 -18.45 -10.06
N LEU A 109 11.57 -18.40 -9.32
CA LEU A 109 11.63 -18.60 -7.89
C LEU A 109 11.97 -17.29 -7.15
N LEU A 110 11.46 -17.14 -5.94
CA LEU A 110 11.80 -16.03 -5.05
C LEU A 110 13.24 -16.20 -4.55
N THR A 111 14.05 -15.14 -4.66
CA THR A 111 15.44 -15.16 -4.20
C THR A 111 15.57 -14.95 -2.70
N GLY A 112 14.50 -14.58 -2.02
CA GLY A 112 14.53 -14.16 -0.61
C GLY A 112 14.99 -12.71 -0.41
N GLU A 113 15.11 -11.93 -1.49
CA GLU A 113 15.51 -10.53 -1.44
C GLU A 113 14.35 -9.61 -1.80
N ILE A 114 14.30 -8.42 -1.18
CA ILE A 114 13.34 -7.36 -1.48
C ILE A 114 14.06 -6.11 -2.00
N GLU A 115 13.56 -5.55 -3.09
CA GLU A 115 13.96 -4.25 -3.61
C GLU A 115 13.02 -3.18 -3.03
N PHE A 116 13.56 -2.28 -2.19
CA PHE A 116 12.80 -1.16 -1.64
C PHE A 116 12.77 0.00 -2.64
N ARG A 117 11.61 0.24 -3.25
CA ARG A 117 11.30 1.39 -4.11
C ARG A 117 10.48 2.44 -3.35
N VAL A 118 9.79 1.99 -2.30
CA VAL A 118 9.03 2.81 -1.36
C VAL A 118 9.43 2.36 0.05
N PRO A 119 10.56 2.85 0.60
CA PRO A 119 10.95 2.54 1.97
C PRO A 119 9.95 3.11 2.97
N TYR A 120 9.96 2.61 4.20
CA TYR A 120 9.11 3.16 5.24
C TYR A 120 9.42 4.65 5.46
N GLY A 121 8.39 5.50 5.48
CA GLY A 121 8.55 6.98 5.52
C GLY A 121 8.82 7.62 4.16
N GLY A 122 9.11 6.86 3.10
CA GLY A 122 9.42 7.40 1.77
C GLY A 122 8.23 7.72 0.87
N LYS A 123 6.99 7.47 1.30
CA LYS A 123 5.80 7.70 0.47
C LYS A 123 5.62 9.16 0.04
N GLY A 124 5.96 10.11 0.91
CA GLY A 124 5.90 11.54 0.58
C GLY A 124 6.87 11.94 -0.53
N ASP A 125 8.09 11.39 -0.52
CA ASP A 125 9.09 11.65 -1.58
C ASP A 125 8.65 11.06 -2.91
N VAL A 126 8.08 9.86 -2.89
CA VAL A 126 7.50 9.23 -4.08
C VAL A 126 6.39 10.10 -4.66
N LEU A 127 5.46 10.59 -3.82
CA LEU A 127 4.39 11.47 -4.26
C LEU A 127 4.93 12.78 -4.84
N ARG A 128 5.85 13.44 -4.16
CA ARG A 128 6.51 14.69 -4.67
C ARG A 128 7.22 14.43 -6.01
N GLY A 129 7.87 13.28 -6.16
CA GLY A 129 8.48 12.86 -7.43
C GLY A 129 7.47 12.66 -8.55
N LEU A 130 6.32 12.05 -8.26
CA LEU A 130 5.21 11.88 -9.20
C LEU A 130 4.62 13.23 -9.62
N MET A 131 4.35 14.12 -8.67
CA MET A 131 3.83 15.46 -8.91
C MET A 131 4.74 16.26 -9.85
N ARG A 132 6.05 16.30 -9.58
CA ARG A 132 7.03 16.97 -10.47
C ARG A 132 6.99 16.41 -11.90
N ARG A 133 6.94 15.08 -12.03
CA ARG A 133 6.92 14.43 -13.37
C ARG A 133 5.65 14.73 -14.17
N LEU A 134 4.53 14.94 -13.48
CA LEU A 134 3.24 15.22 -14.10
C LEU A 134 2.91 16.72 -14.16
N GLY A 135 3.78 17.60 -13.66
CA GLY A 135 3.53 19.04 -13.60
C GLY A 135 2.39 19.42 -12.65
N LEU A 136 2.14 18.61 -11.61
CA LEU A 136 1.08 18.84 -10.64
C LEU A 136 1.57 19.71 -9.48
N GLU A 137 0.70 20.59 -9.02
CA GLU A 137 0.89 21.34 -7.79
C GLU A 137 0.16 20.68 -6.62
N ARG A 138 0.41 21.14 -5.39
CA ARG A 138 -0.24 20.64 -4.19
C ARG A 138 -1.77 20.67 -4.29
N ARG A 139 -2.32 21.73 -4.88
CA ARG A 139 -3.78 21.92 -5.05
C ARG A 139 -4.45 20.86 -5.94
N ASP A 140 -3.68 20.17 -6.79
CA ASP A 140 -4.17 19.18 -7.74
C ASP A 140 -4.21 17.76 -7.15
N VAL A 141 -3.79 17.59 -5.88
CA VAL A 141 -3.53 16.27 -5.30
C VAL A 141 -4.31 16.07 -4.00
N ALA A 142 -4.99 14.93 -3.94
CA ALA A 142 -5.52 14.35 -2.71
C ALA A 142 -4.73 13.08 -2.35
N ALA A 143 -4.48 12.88 -1.06
CA ALA A 143 -3.84 11.67 -0.52
C ALA A 143 -4.77 10.98 0.47
N VAL A 144 -4.93 9.67 0.34
CA VAL A 144 -5.71 8.84 1.26
C VAL A 144 -4.80 7.79 1.87
N GLY A 145 -4.89 7.58 3.18
CA GLY A 145 -4.07 6.60 3.89
C GLY A 145 -4.59 6.30 5.29
N ASP A 146 -4.00 5.30 5.94
CA ASP A 146 -4.45 4.79 7.25
C ASP A 146 -3.33 4.69 8.29
N SER A 147 -2.09 4.80 7.86
CA SER A 147 -0.91 4.52 8.70
C SER A 147 0.02 5.73 8.87
N PRO A 148 0.88 5.72 9.90
CA PRO A 148 1.89 6.78 10.08
C PRO A 148 2.79 7.02 8.86
N SER A 149 3.00 6.00 8.01
CA SER A 149 3.77 6.14 6.77
C SER A 149 3.08 7.00 5.71
N ASP A 150 1.78 7.33 5.87
CA ASP A 150 1.00 8.15 4.93
C ASP A 150 1.05 9.65 5.27
N ILE A 151 1.49 10.01 6.47
CA ILE A 151 1.49 11.39 6.96
C ILE A 151 2.24 12.33 6.00
N GLU A 152 3.38 11.90 5.48
CA GLU A 152 4.16 12.70 4.54
C GLU A 152 3.45 12.92 3.19
N MET A 153 2.58 11.98 2.75
CA MET A 153 1.73 12.19 1.59
C MET A 153 0.63 13.22 1.90
N PHE A 154 0.04 13.19 3.09
CA PHE A 154 -0.96 14.21 3.49
C PHE A 154 -0.33 15.60 3.48
N ARG A 155 0.90 15.75 3.97
CA ARG A 155 1.63 17.03 3.96
C ARG A 155 1.94 17.53 2.54
N ALA A 156 2.16 16.63 1.60
CA ALA A 156 2.47 16.95 0.22
C ALA A 156 1.21 17.30 -0.61
N ALA A 157 0.03 16.84 -0.22
CA ALA A 157 -1.24 17.04 -0.91
C ALA A 157 -2.02 18.24 -0.34
N ALA A 158 -2.94 18.84 -1.11
CA ALA A 158 -3.89 19.84 -0.58
C ALA A 158 -4.91 19.20 0.35
N LEU A 159 -5.32 17.98 0.02
CA LEU A 159 -6.32 17.22 0.74
C LEU A 159 -5.69 15.92 1.24
N GLY A 160 -5.53 15.78 2.56
CA GLY A 160 -5.13 14.56 3.24
C GLY A 160 -6.34 13.91 3.91
N VAL A 161 -6.62 12.65 3.60
CA VAL A 161 -7.75 11.92 4.17
C VAL A 161 -7.24 10.69 4.93
N ALA A 162 -7.43 10.69 6.24
CA ALA A 162 -7.20 9.52 7.08
C ALA A 162 -8.42 8.59 6.99
N PHE A 163 -8.26 7.45 6.34
CA PHE A 163 -9.30 6.43 6.24
C PHE A 163 -9.06 5.35 7.30
N ARG A 164 -9.92 5.29 8.32
CA ARG A 164 -9.78 4.36 9.45
C ARG A 164 -8.35 4.36 10.03
N PRO A 165 -7.87 5.50 10.52
CA PRO A 165 -6.49 5.65 10.94
C PRO A 165 -6.08 4.63 11.99
N SER A 166 -4.94 3.98 11.78
CA SER A 166 -4.38 2.96 12.69
C SER A 166 -3.69 3.56 13.94
N HIS A 167 -3.47 4.89 13.94
CA HIS A 167 -2.85 5.61 15.05
C HIS A 167 -3.37 7.05 15.12
N PRO A 168 -3.50 7.66 16.32
CA PRO A 168 -3.99 9.03 16.49
C PRO A 168 -3.22 10.09 15.67
N SER A 169 -1.91 9.93 15.49
CA SER A 169 -1.09 10.87 14.70
C SER A 169 -1.52 10.94 13.23
N VAL A 170 -2.10 9.88 12.68
CA VAL A 170 -2.60 9.84 11.29
C VAL A 170 -3.83 10.74 11.16
N ALA A 171 -4.78 10.60 12.10
CA ALA A 171 -5.97 11.45 12.16
C ALA A 171 -5.61 12.94 12.35
N GLN A 172 -4.64 13.23 13.22
CA GLN A 172 -4.17 14.60 13.48
C GLN A 172 -3.49 15.26 12.29
N ALA A 173 -2.84 14.47 11.43
CA ALA A 173 -2.12 14.98 10.26
C ALA A 173 -3.03 15.18 9.03
N ALA A 174 -4.22 14.62 9.05
CA ALA A 174 -5.16 14.66 7.93
C ALA A 174 -6.07 15.90 8.00
N THR A 175 -6.59 16.34 6.86
CA THR A 175 -7.63 17.38 6.78
C THR A 175 -9.03 16.80 7.00
N HIS A 176 -9.21 15.51 6.70
CA HIS A 176 -10.46 14.77 6.90
C HIS A 176 -10.17 13.40 7.50
N VAL A 177 -11.10 12.92 8.32
CA VAL A 177 -11.06 11.57 8.90
C VAL A 177 -12.34 10.84 8.52
N VAL A 178 -12.21 9.60 8.07
CA VAL A 178 -13.31 8.69 7.70
C VAL A 178 -13.15 7.41 8.51
N GLU A 179 -14.12 7.16 9.39
CA GLU A 179 -14.14 5.97 10.26
C GLU A 179 -14.99 4.83 9.68
N GLU A 180 -15.87 5.14 8.73
CA GLU A 180 -16.70 4.14 8.08
C GLU A 180 -15.84 3.09 7.36
N LYS A 181 -16.17 1.80 7.53
CA LYS A 181 -15.50 0.69 6.84
C LYS A 181 -16.06 0.51 5.42
N ASP A 182 -16.17 1.60 4.68
CA ASP A 182 -16.65 1.62 3.30
C ASP A 182 -16.00 2.76 2.53
N LEU A 183 -15.28 2.43 1.45
CA LEU A 183 -14.55 3.42 0.66
C LEU A 183 -15.47 4.38 -0.11
N ARG A 184 -16.76 4.07 -0.28
CA ARG A 184 -17.73 5.01 -0.88
C ARG A 184 -17.88 6.30 -0.05
N ALA A 185 -17.61 6.25 1.25
CA ALA A 185 -17.58 7.43 2.10
C ALA A 185 -16.58 8.50 1.63
N LEU A 186 -15.56 8.11 0.87
CA LEU A 186 -14.56 9.03 0.29
C LEU A 186 -15.10 9.82 -0.90
N GLU A 187 -16.15 9.36 -1.59
CA GLU A 187 -16.70 10.04 -2.76
C GLU A 187 -17.11 11.47 -2.45
N ARG A 188 -17.78 11.70 -1.33
CA ARG A 188 -18.23 13.04 -0.88
C ARG A 188 -17.09 14.00 -0.54
N ILE A 189 -15.85 13.50 -0.41
CA ILE A 189 -14.66 14.29 -0.08
C ILE A 189 -13.79 14.50 -1.32
N LEU A 190 -13.69 13.48 -2.19
CA LEU A 190 -12.78 13.45 -3.32
C LEU A 190 -13.42 13.90 -4.64
N LEU A 191 -14.74 13.82 -4.75
CA LEU A 191 -15.47 14.25 -5.93
C LEU A 191 -16.03 15.65 -5.75
N PRO A 192 -16.05 16.50 -6.81
CA PRO A 192 -16.60 17.84 -6.78
C PRO A 192 -18.12 17.86 -6.54
#